data_a8722b5d3938149243ad6099e050b944
#
_entry.id   a8722b5d3938149243ad6099e050b944
#
_cell.length_a   1.000
_cell.length_b   1.000
_cell.length_c   1.000
_cell.angle_alpha   90.00
_cell.angle_beta   90.00
_cell.angle_gamma   90.00
#
_symmetry.space_group_name_H-M   'P 1'
#
loop_
_entity.id
_entity.type
_entity.pdbx_description
1 polymer ?
#
loop_
_entity_poly.entity_id
_entity_poly.type
_entity_poly.pdbx_seq_one_letter_code
_entity_poly.pdbx_strand_id
1 'polypeptide(L)'
;GNVVSAVQHARLVKEEIIHAQNTGLEGQEKMVEVMMKGFHRIPNASNFDIKINHTPFGNINDLRTEVTTILREVVELGRLPVVTFSAGGIATPADAALMMNHGMDGIFVGSGIFKSSDPKTTAEAIVLATHRYQDADSVAEASRMIGEAMPGLEIETLDVRMEERGY
;
A
#
# COMPACT_ATOMS: atom_id res chain seq x y z
N GLY A 1 12.80 -7.06 1.58
CA GLY A 1 12.00 -5.85 1.31
C GLY A 1 12.71 -4.60 1.76
N ASN A 2 12.24 -3.49 1.29
CA ASN A 2 12.78 -2.17 1.64
C ASN A 2 11.62 -1.25 2.04
N VAL A 3 11.63 -0.76 3.28
CA VAL A 3 10.59 0.13 3.81
C VAL A 3 10.49 1.45 3.00
N VAL A 4 11.60 1.90 2.39
CA VAL A 4 11.63 3.11 1.55
C VAL A 4 10.64 3.01 0.38
N SER A 5 10.57 1.87 -0.31
CA SER A 5 9.57 1.65 -1.36
C SER A 5 8.14 1.71 -0.82
N ALA A 6 7.87 1.10 0.33
CA ALA A 6 6.55 1.15 0.95
C ALA A 6 6.14 2.59 1.29
N VAL A 7 7.08 3.39 1.83
CA VAL A 7 6.87 4.82 2.10
C VAL A 7 6.60 5.60 0.81
N GLN A 8 7.38 5.36 -0.24
CA GLN A 8 7.17 6.02 -1.54
C GLN A 8 5.77 5.75 -2.09
N HIS A 9 5.32 4.48 -2.08
CA HIS A 9 3.98 4.12 -2.54
C HIS A 9 2.87 4.75 -1.68
N ALA A 10 3.00 4.73 -0.35
CA ALA A 10 2.04 5.35 0.55
C ALA A 10 1.93 6.88 0.30
N ARG A 11 3.07 7.53 0.05
CA ARG A 11 3.10 8.97 -0.28
C ARG A 11 2.44 9.27 -1.62
N LEU A 12 2.74 8.49 -2.66
CA LEU A 12 2.12 8.66 -3.98
C LEU A 12 0.60 8.55 -3.89
N VAL A 13 0.08 7.53 -3.21
CA VAL A 13 -1.38 7.38 -3.01
C VAL A 13 -1.96 8.61 -2.29
N LYS A 14 -1.28 9.11 -1.25
CA LYS A 14 -1.74 10.30 -0.53
C LYS A 14 -1.72 11.56 -1.39
N GLU A 15 -0.68 11.74 -2.20
CA GLU A 15 -0.54 12.87 -3.12
C GLU A 15 -1.65 12.87 -4.18
N GLU A 16 -1.98 11.70 -4.74
CA GLU A 16 -3.08 11.53 -5.70
C GLU A 16 -4.45 11.85 -5.06
N ILE A 17 -4.68 11.45 -3.81
CA ILE A 17 -5.91 11.78 -3.08
C ILE A 17 -6.00 13.31 -2.87
N ILE A 18 -4.93 13.95 -2.43
CA ILE A 18 -4.88 15.41 -2.24
C ILE A 18 -5.08 16.13 -3.59
N HIS A 19 -4.49 15.62 -4.65
CA HIS A 19 -4.70 16.14 -5.99
C HIS A 19 -6.17 16.05 -6.39
N ALA A 20 -6.82 14.90 -6.19
CA ALA A 20 -8.24 14.70 -6.47
C ALA A 20 -9.14 15.67 -5.69
N GLN A 21 -8.81 15.93 -4.41
CA GLN A 21 -9.54 16.89 -3.58
C GLN A 21 -9.44 18.34 -4.09
N ASN A 22 -8.30 18.73 -4.68
CA ASN A 22 -8.00 20.10 -5.05
C ASN A 22 -8.30 20.42 -6.53
N THR A 23 -8.58 19.42 -7.37
CA THR A 23 -8.66 19.61 -8.82
C THR A 23 -10.06 20.01 -9.31
N GLY A 24 -11.10 19.97 -8.47
CA GLY A 24 -12.48 20.25 -8.83
C GLY A 24 -13.10 19.19 -9.76
N LEU A 25 -14.37 19.39 -10.11
CA LEU A 25 -15.14 18.38 -10.87
C LEU A 25 -14.53 18.07 -12.24
N GLU A 26 -14.13 19.10 -13.00
CA GLU A 26 -13.52 18.90 -14.33
C GLU A 26 -12.23 18.08 -14.25
N GLY A 27 -11.40 18.34 -13.25
CA GLY A 27 -10.17 17.58 -13.04
C GLY A 27 -10.45 16.15 -12.59
N GLN A 28 -11.44 15.94 -11.74
CA GLN A 28 -11.88 14.59 -11.33
C GLN A 28 -12.41 13.79 -12.53
N GLU A 29 -13.15 14.41 -13.45
CA GLU A 29 -13.57 13.75 -14.70
C GLU A 29 -12.36 13.33 -15.54
N LYS A 30 -11.33 14.18 -15.65
CA LYS A 30 -10.08 13.82 -16.34
C LYS A 30 -9.35 12.66 -15.64
N MET A 31 -9.35 12.59 -14.31
CA MET A 31 -8.80 11.46 -13.56
C MET A 31 -9.55 10.17 -13.88
N VAL A 32 -10.88 10.20 -13.90
CA VAL A 32 -11.69 9.05 -14.32
C VAL A 32 -11.33 8.59 -15.73
N GLU A 33 -11.14 9.50 -16.68
CA GLU A 33 -10.72 9.16 -18.05
C GLU A 33 -9.35 8.44 -18.06
N VAL A 34 -8.41 8.89 -17.25
CA VAL A 34 -7.09 8.25 -17.14
C VAL A 34 -7.21 6.85 -16.54
N MET A 35 -7.99 6.69 -15.48
CA MET A 35 -8.25 5.39 -14.84
C MET A 35 -8.91 4.42 -15.83
N MET A 36 -9.94 4.88 -16.56
CA MET A 36 -10.61 4.06 -17.57
C MET A 36 -9.67 3.60 -18.68
N LYS A 37 -8.72 4.45 -19.13
CA LYS A 37 -7.68 4.04 -20.07
C LYS A 37 -6.73 2.99 -19.48
N GLY A 38 -6.48 3.02 -18.18
CA GLY A 38 -5.66 2.02 -17.48
C GLY A 38 -6.27 0.62 -17.56
N PHE A 39 -7.58 0.48 -17.43
CA PHE A 39 -8.28 -0.81 -17.57
C PHE A 39 -8.14 -1.45 -18.96
N HIS A 40 -7.91 -0.65 -20.00
CA HIS A 40 -7.67 -1.16 -21.37
C HIS A 40 -6.22 -1.59 -21.59
N ARG A 41 -5.30 -1.30 -20.66
CA ARG A 41 -3.87 -1.57 -20.81
C ARG A 41 -3.38 -2.77 -20.00
N ILE A 42 -4.26 -3.53 -19.38
CA ILE A 42 -3.86 -4.75 -18.67
C ILE A 42 -3.23 -5.69 -19.71
N PRO A 43 -1.91 -5.94 -19.65
CA PRO A 43 -1.24 -6.83 -20.57
C PRO A 43 -1.90 -8.22 -20.45
N ASN A 44 -2.22 -8.87 -21.58
CA ASN A 44 -2.86 -10.18 -21.62
C ASN A 44 -4.33 -10.25 -21.16
N ALA A 45 -5.05 -9.14 -21.08
CA ALA A 45 -6.51 -9.18 -20.93
C ALA A 45 -7.18 -10.04 -22.01
N SER A 46 -6.56 -10.12 -23.20
CA SER A 46 -6.96 -11.04 -24.28
C SER A 46 -6.74 -12.52 -23.99
N ASN A 47 -5.78 -12.86 -23.12
CA ASN A 47 -5.49 -14.26 -22.78
C ASN A 47 -6.39 -14.81 -21.67
N PHE A 48 -7.05 -13.94 -20.92
CA PHE A 48 -7.97 -14.33 -19.85
C PHE A 48 -9.44 -14.35 -20.27
N ASP A 49 -9.75 -14.14 -21.54
CA ASP A 49 -11.14 -14.03 -22.02
C ASP A 49 -12.00 -13.06 -21.16
N ILE A 50 -11.33 -12.13 -20.47
CA ILE A 50 -11.96 -11.02 -19.80
C ILE A 50 -12.40 -10.07 -20.90
N LYS A 51 -13.48 -10.46 -21.56
CA LYS A 51 -14.28 -9.51 -22.31
C LYS A 51 -14.62 -8.43 -21.27
N ILE A 52 -14.31 -7.20 -21.59
CA ILE A 52 -14.69 -6.01 -20.79
C ILE A 52 -16.19 -6.06 -20.40
N ASN A 53 -16.98 -6.82 -21.11
CA ASN A 53 -18.38 -7.15 -20.85
C ASN A 53 -18.61 -8.06 -19.62
N HIS A 54 -17.58 -8.62 -19.00
CA HIS A 54 -17.65 -9.55 -17.87
C HIS A 54 -16.79 -9.09 -16.70
N THR A 55 -16.57 -7.77 -16.55
CA THR A 55 -16.02 -7.24 -15.31
C THR A 55 -17.01 -7.51 -14.16
N PRO A 56 -16.57 -7.63 -12.92
CA PRO A 56 -17.47 -7.73 -11.78
C PRO A 56 -18.44 -6.53 -11.69
N PHE A 57 -18.22 -5.50 -12.45
CA PHE A 57 -19.02 -4.26 -12.54
C PHE A 57 -19.96 -4.21 -13.76
N GLY A 58 -20.16 -5.32 -14.49
CA GLY A 58 -21.03 -5.34 -15.66
C GLY A 58 -20.34 -4.81 -16.93
N ASN A 59 -20.93 -3.85 -17.60
CA ASN A 59 -20.39 -3.25 -18.82
C ASN A 59 -19.47 -2.06 -18.54
N ILE A 60 -18.84 -1.50 -19.58
CA ILE A 60 -17.88 -0.39 -19.47
C ILE A 60 -18.50 0.89 -18.90
N ASN A 61 -19.80 1.13 -19.12
CA ASN A 61 -20.48 2.30 -18.58
C ASN A 61 -20.76 2.12 -17.10
N ASP A 62 -21.09 0.91 -16.65
CA ASP A 62 -21.26 0.59 -15.24
C ASP A 62 -19.91 0.73 -14.52
N LEU A 63 -18.82 0.22 -15.11
CA LEU A 63 -17.47 0.40 -14.57
C LEU A 63 -17.12 1.90 -14.43
N ARG A 64 -17.40 2.72 -15.43
CA ARG A 64 -17.16 4.17 -15.36
C ARG A 64 -17.96 4.82 -14.21
N THR A 65 -19.20 4.42 -14.06
CA THR A 65 -20.07 4.93 -12.99
C THR A 65 -19.51 4.58 -11.62
N GLU A 66 -19.08 3.32 -11.43
CA GLU A 66 -18.46 2.86 -10.20
C GLU A 66 -17.14 3.59 -9.90
N VAL A 67 -16.25 3.72 -10.89
CA VAL A 67 -14.98 4.47 -10.74
C VAL A 67 -15.25 5.91 -10.33
N THR A 68 -16.24 6.55 -10.95
CA THR A 68 -16.63 7.94 -10.61
C THR A 68 -17.16 8.03 -9.19
N THR A 69 -17.99 7.07 -8.77
CA THR A 69 -18.57 7.01 -7.43
C THR A 69 -17.49 6.83 -6.37
N ILE A 70 -16.58 5.86 -6.59
CA ILE A 70 -15.45 5.60 -5.68
C ILE A 70 -14.53 6.82 -5.60
N LEU A 71 -14.21 7.47 -6.72
CA LEU A 71 -13.38 8.68 -6.70
C LEU A 71 -14.02 9.80 -5.87
N ARG A 72 -15.33 10.01 -5.97
CA ARG A 72 -16.06 11.00 -5.15
C ARG A 72 -16.00 10.64 -3.67
N GLU A 73 -16.18 9.37 -3.33
CA GLU A 73 -16.05 8.89 -1.97
C GLU A 73 -14.62 9.11 -1.41
N VAL A 74 -13.58 8.83 -2.20
CA VAL A 74 -12.18 9.12 -1.84
C VAL A 74 -11.96 10.62 -1.60
N VAL A 75 -12.52 11.47 -2.45
CA VAL A 75 -12.42 12.93 -2.32
C VAL A 75 -13.10 13.41 -1.04
N GLU A 76 -14.28 12.89 -0.73
CA GLU A 76 -15.05 13.24 0.47
C GLU A 76 -14.35 12.76 1.74
N LEU A 77 -13.88 11.52 1.77
CA LEU A 77 -13.19 10.92 2.91
C LEU A 77 -11.75 11.42 3.11
N GLY A 78 -11.10 11.90 2.05
CA GLY A 78 -9.67 12.23 2.07
C GLY A 78 -8.75 11.02 2.26
N ARG A 79 -9.28 9.81 2.05
CA ARG A 79 -8.59 8.51 2.14
C ARG A 79 -9.29 7.47 1.27
N LEU A 80 -8.63 6.34 1.06
CA LEU A 80 -9.29 5.21 0.41
C LEU A 80 -10.45 4.69 1.29
N PRO A 81 -11.61 4.31 0.71
CA PRO A 81 -12.78 3.82 1.42
C PRO A 81 -12.64 2.35 1.84
N VAL A 82 -11.42 1.85 1.92
CA VAL A 82 -11.07 0.48 2.31
C VAL A 82 -9.90 0.50 3.28
N VAL A 83 -9.77 -0.52 4.11
CA VAL A 83 -8.61 -0.70 4.98
C VAL A 83 -7.35 -0.91 4.11
N THR A 84 -6.30 -0.18 4.44
CA THR A 84 -5.06 -0.18 3.67
C THR A 84 -3.92 -0.70 4.53
N PHE A 85 -3.33 -1.82 4.12
CA PHE A 85 -2.20 -2.44 4.80
C PHE A 85 -0.90 -2.24 4.02
N SER A 86 0.18 -1.93 4.75
CA SER A 86 1.52 -1.99 4.18
C SER A 86 2.05 -3.41 4.22
N ALA A 87 2.47 -3.93 3.07
CA ALA A 87 3.03 -5.27 2.93
C ALA A 87 4.45 -5.21 2.36
N GLY A 88 5.42 -5.63 3.16
CA GLY A 88 6.83 -5.73 2.75
C GLY A 88 7.70 -4.57 3.25
N GLY A 89 8.99 -4.85 3.38
CA GLY A 89 9.99 -3.89 3.81
C GLY A 89 10.10 -3.64 5.31
N ILE A 90 9.16 -4.12 6.11
CA ILE A 90 9.13 -3.90 7.56
C ILE A 90 10.00 -4.96 8.24
N ALA A 91 11.03 -4.53 8.95
CA ALA A 91 11.94 -5.39 9.68
C ALA A 91 12.15 -4.95 11.14
N THR A 92 11.76 -3.72 11.48
CA THR A 92 11.95 -3.14 12.81
C THR A 92 10.65 -2.52 13.35
N PRO A 93 10.54 -2.32 14.68
CA PRO A 93 9.45 -1.55 15.28
C PRO A 93 9.34 -0.12 14.73
N ALA A 94 10.48 0.51 14.43
CA ALA A 94 10.50 1.85 13.84
C ALA A 94 9.89 1.86 12.42
N ASP A 95 10.16 0.83 11.59
CA ASP A 95 9.53 0.70 10.27
C ASP A 95 8.01 0.55 10.39
N ALA A 96 7.55 -0.23 11.37
CA ALA A 96 6.13 -0.42 11.65
C ALA A 96 5.46 0.91 12.02
N ALA A 97 6.00 1.63 12.99
CA ALA A 97 5.51 2.94 13.40
C ALA A 97 5.55 3.96 12.25
N LEU A 98 6.57 3.93 11.41
CA LEU A 98 6.69 4.77 10.22
C LEU A 98 5.52 4.56 9.26
N MET A 99 5.19 3.31 8.93
CA MET A 99 4.08 3.01 8.03
C MET A 99 2.73 3.40 8.62
N MET A 100 2.51 3.18 9.92
CA MET A 100 1.30 3.64 10.61
C MET A 100 1.17 5.17 10.57
N ASN A 101 2.27 5.92 10.75
CA ASN A 101 2.30 7.38 10.63
C ASN A 101 2.04 7.87 9.19
N HIS A 102 2.27 7.03 8.18
CA HIS A 102 1.88 7.32 6.79
C HIS A 102 0.40 7.04 6.50
N GLY A 103 -0.39 6.68 7.53
CA GLY A 103 -1.84 6.52 7.40
C GLY A 103 -2.26 5.11 6.99
N MET A 104 -1.40 4.11 7.14
CA MET A 104 -1.81 2.72 7.00
C MET A 104 -2.70 2.30 8.18
N ASP A 105 -3.69 1.47 7.90
CA ASP A 105 -4.59 0.89 8.91
C ASP A 105 -3.96 -0.33 9.59
N GLY A 106 -2.91 -0.88 9.00
CA GLY A 106 -2.15 -1.99 9.54
C GLY A 106 -0.95 -2.37 8.68
N ILE A 107 -0.24 -3.40 9.11
CA ILE A 107 0.96 -3.90 8.44
C ILE A 107 0.94 -5.43 8.33
N PHE A 108 1.55 -5.94 7.26
CA PHE A 108 1.89 -7.35 7.14
C PHE A 108 3.41 -7.53 7.22
N VAL A 109 3.86 -8.38 8.13
CA VAL A 109 5.28 -8.65 8.33
C VAL A 109 5.55 -10.14 8.20
N GLY A 110 6.42 -10.50 7.28
CA GLY A 110 6.84 -11.89 7.06
C GLY A 110 8.30 -12.08 7.44
N SER A 111 9.20 -11.97 6.45
CA SER A 111 10.63 -12.24 6.65
C SER A 111 11.29 -11.38 7.73
N GLY A 112 10.79 -10.16 7.94
CA GLY A 112 11.29 -9.29 9.01
C GLY A 112 11.18 -9.91 10.40
N ILE A 113 10.14 -10.70 10.64
CA ILE A 113 9.96 -11.49 11.87
C ILE A 113 10.66 -12.83 11.75
N PHE A 114 10.29 -13.66 10.76
CA PHE A 114 10.70 -15.07 10.69
C PHE A 114 12.19 -15.30 10.44
N LYS A 115 12.90 -14.30 9.90
CA LYS A 115 14.36 -14.35 9.69
C LYS A 115 15.15 -13.53 10.72
N SER A 116 14.51 -13.00 11.75
CA SER A 116 15.20 -12.36 12.88
C SER A 116 15.85 -13.40 13.78
N SER A 117 16.77 -12.96 14.62
CA SER A 117 17.43 -13.81 15.61
C SER A 117 16.48 -14.33 16.70
N ASP A 118 15.43 -13.59 17.02
CA ASP A 118 14.34 -13.97 17.93
C ASP A 118 12.99 -13.53 17.33
N PRO A 119 12.33 -14.42 16.57
CA PRO A 119 11.05 -14.09 15.92
C PRO A 119 9.94 -13.74 16.89
N LYS A 120 9.91 -14.35 18.08
CA LYS A 120 8.86 -14.09 19.07
C LYS A 120 8.98 -12.66 19.62
N THR A 121 10.15 -12.32 20.14
CA THR A 121 10.41 -10.99 20.69
C THR A 121 10.27 -9.91 19.61
N THR A 122 10.72 -10.18 18.39
CA THR A 122 10.57 -9.28 17.26
C THR A 122 9.09 -9.04 16.91
N ALA A 123 8.25 -10.08 16.93
CA ALA A 123 6.82 -9.95 16.69
C ALA A 123 6.14 -9.10 17.78
N GLU A 124 6.44 -9.37 19.05
CA GLU A 124 5.90 -8.61 20.19
C GLU A 124 6.29 -7.13 20.10
N ALA A 125 7.55 -6.83 19.79
CA ALA A 125 8.05 -5.47 19.62
C ALA A 125 7.38 -4.73 18.44
N ILE A 126 7.22 -5.39 17.30
CA ILE A 126 6.52 -4.82 16.13
C ILE A 126 5.06 -4.54 16.45
N VAL A 127 4.37 -5.46 17.13
CA VAL A 127 2.96 -5.26 17.56
C VAL A 127 2.84 -4.07 18.51
N LEU A 128 3.75 -3.94 19.51
CA LEU A 128 3.78 -2.80 20.42
C LEU A 128 3.93 -1.48 19.67
N ALA A 129 4.91 -1.39 18.77
CA ALA A 129 5.16 -0.19 17.98
C ALA A 129 4.02 0.13 17.01
N THR A 130 3.36 -0.89 16.44
CA THR A 130 2.19 -0.70 15.58
C THR A 130 1.01 -0.13 16.38
N HIS A 131 0.77 -0.65 17.57
CA HIS A 131 -0.32 -0.19 18.43
C HIS A 131 -0.07 1.20 19.02
N ARG A 132 1.19 1.50 19.37
CA ARG A 132 1.63 2.74 20.01
C ARG A 132 2.45 3.65 19.09
N TYR A 133 2.20 3.60 17.78
CA TYR A 133 3.03 4.27 16.77
C TYR A 133 3.18 5.80 16.96
N GLN A 134 2.24 6.44 17.64
CA GLN A 134 2.29 7.88 17.96
C GLN A 134 3.06 8.20 19.25
N ASP A 135 3.38 7.19 20.04
CA ASP A 135 4.14 7.33 21.28
C ASP A 135 5.60 6.97 21.03
N ALA A 136 6.45 8.00 20.91
CA ALA A 136 7.87 7.84 20.60
C ALA A 136 8.61 7.00 21.65
N ASP A 137 8.24 7.09 22.93
CA ASP A 137 8.87 6.32 24.01
C ASP A 137 8.54 4.83 23.88
N SER A 138 7.29 4.49 23.60
CA SER A 138 6.88 3.10 23.31
C SER A 138 7.58 2.52 22.08
N VAL A 139 7.74 3.31 21.01
CA VAL A 139 8.47 2.90 19.81
C VAL A 139 9.96 2.69 20.11
N ALA A 140 10.56 3.56 20.90
CA ALA A 140 11.94 3.42 21.34
C ALA A 140 12.14 2.19 22.25
N GLU A 141 11.21 1.93 23.16
CA GLU A 141 11.21 0.73 24.01
C GLU A 141 11.13 -0.54 23.13
N ALA A 142 10.14 -0.62 22.24
CA ALA A 142 9.99 -1.72 21.31
C ALA A 142 11.26 -1.96 20.48
N SER A 143 11.91 -0.89 20.04
CA SER A 143 13.16 -0.96 19.28
C SER A 143 14.34 -1.51 20.09
N ARG A 144 14.36 -1.32 21.42
CA ARG A 144 15.38 -1.91 22.31
C ARG A 144 15.13 -3.39 22.61
N MET A 145 13.89 -3.88 22.44
CA MET A 145 13.57 -5.29 22.68
C MET A 145 14.21 -6.22 21.66
N ILE A 146 14.40 -5.77 20.43
CA ILE A 146 14.93 -6.57 19.33
C ILE A 146 16.46 -6.49 19.29
N GLY A 147 17.11 -7.60 18.89
CA GLY A 147 18.54 -7.66 18.55
C GLY A 147 18.78 -7.11 17.13
N GLU A 148 19.65 -7.79 16.37
CA GLU A 148 19.89 -7.45 14.98
C GLU A 148 18.63 -7.67 14.14
N ALA A 149 18.20 -6.62 13.44
CA ALA A 149 17.12 -6.70 12.48
C ALA A 149 17.57 -7.49 11.23
N MET A 150 16.62 -8.10 10.53
CA MET A 150 16.89 -8.67 9.21
C MET A 150 17.40 -7.58 8.26
N PRO A 151 18.56 -7.75 7.60
CA PRO A 151 19.08 -6.76 6.67
C PRO A 151 18.09 -6.48 5.55
N GLY A 152 17.92 -5.21 5.20
CA GLY A 152 17.15 -4.78 4.04
C GLY A 152 17.74 -5.33 2.74
N LEU A 153 16.89 -5.50 1.74
CA LEU A 153 17.32 -5.88 0.41
C LEU A 153 17.28 -4.65 -0.51
N GLU A 154 18.39 -4.39 -1.18
CA GLU A 154 18.42 -3.40 -2.25
C GLU A 154 17.58 -3.93 -3.43
N ILE A 155 16.53 -3.18 -3.81
CA ILE A 155 15.61 -3.63 -4.87
C ILE A 155 16.33 -3.74 -6.21
N GLU A 156 17.30 -2.87 -6.47
CA GLU A 156 18.08 -2.85 -7.70
C GLU A 156 18.98 -4.10 -7.87
N THR A 157 19.28 -4.78 -6.76
CA THR A 157 20.13 -6.00 -6.76
C THR A 157 19.33 -7.29 -6.79
N LEU A 158 17.99 -7.22 -6.83
CA LEU A 158 17.14 -8.40 -6.89
C LEU A 158 17.02 -8.91 -8.33
N ASP A 159 17.28 -10.20 -8.52
CA ASP A 159 17.12 -10.87 -9.82
C ASP A 159 15.66 -10.86 -10.33
N VAL A 160 14.71 -10.88 -9.39
CA VAL A 160 13.26 -10.81 -9.68
C VAL A 160 12.59 -9.84 -8.72
N ARG A 161 12.00 -8.79 -9.24
CA ARG A 161 11.23 -7.81 -8.47
C ARG A 161 9.85 -8.33 -8.14
N MET A 162 9.23 -7.80 -7.05
CA MET A 162 7.90 -8.23 -6.63
C MET A 162 6.83 -7.96 -7.70
N GLU A 163 6.94 -6.85 -8.41
CA GLU A 163 6.08 -6.47 -9.53
C GLU A 163 6.18 -7.40 -10.73
N GLU A 164 7.25 -8.19 -10.83
CA GLU A 164 7.49 -9.16 -11.91
C GLU A 164 7.02 -10.58 -11.52
N ARG A 165 6.62 -10.78 -10.26
CA ARG A 165 6.10 -12.05 -9.76
C ARG A 165 4.61 -12.16 -10.06
N GLY A 166 4.27 -12.93 -11.07
CA GLY A 166 2.88 -13.21 -11.41
C GLY A 166 2.50 -12.96 -12.85
N TYR A 167 3.49 -12.79 -13.71
CA TYR A 167 3.35 -12.72 -15.17
C TYR A 167 3.97 -13.95 -15.83
#